data_33452cab1626d2859f42214a0d2a93fd
#
_entry.id   33452cab1626d2859f42214a0d2a93fd
#
_cell.length_a   1.000
_cell.length_b   1.000
_cell.length_c   1.000
_cell.angle_alpha   90.00
_cell.angle_beta   90.00
_cell.angle_gamma   90.00
#
_symmetry.space_group_name_H-M   'P 1'
#
loop_
_entity.id
_entity.type
_entity.pdbx_description
1 polymer ?
#
loop_
_entity_poly.entity_id
_entity_poly.type
_entity_poly.pdbx_seq_one_letter_code
_entity_poly.pdbx_strand_id
1 'polypeptide(L)'
;MCVFVIDDGKRARCVAIFFFFAFDRSTDRALARVRSQESCKTKHPQLLYESRLYKILQGGTGVPNVRWYGVEGDYNIMVMDLLGPSLEDLFNFCNRKLSLKTVLMLADQLVSRIEYVHSKSFIHRDIKPDNFLMGLGKRANQVNIIDFGLAKKYRDPKTHLHIPYRENKNLTGTARYASINTHVGIEQSRRDDLESLGYVLIYFLRGSLPWQGLKAATKKQKYEKISEKKMTTPIEVLCKGYPPEFVTYFQAVRSLRFSDKPDYSYLRKLFRDLFIREGYQYDYVFDWTILKYQQTQALTRPTGAGHSQPTAGASGEQGEPTTALRRQPTLDRNASRGTRMAEKDVAVDRTTSFTRAYDRQRSGSRPLTSRKEGDYDDGRAYQ
;
A
#
# COMPACT_ATOMS: atom_id res chain seq x y z
N MET A 1 11.47 16.75 -19.24
CA MET A 1 12.16 15.46 -19.20
C MET A 1 12.45 15.17 -17.72
N CYS A 2 11.55 14.50 -17.02
CA CYS A 2 11.77 14.10 -15.63
C CYS A 2 12.02 12.59 -15.64
N VAL A 3 13.23 12.18 -15.28
CA VAL A 3 13.63 10.80 -15.10
C VAL A 3 13.39 10.46 -13.63
N PHE A 4 12.38 9.67 -13.33
CA PHE A 4 12.27 9.02 -12.03
C PHE A 4 12.89 7.63 -12.15
N VAL A 5 14.06 7.45 -11.56
CA VAL A 5 14.68 6.14 -11.38
C VAL A 5 14.10 5.57 -10.10
N ILE A 6 13.22 4.60 -10.21
CA ILE A 6 12.83 3.79 -9.05
C ILE A 6 13.91 2.73 -8.90
N ASP A 7 14.90 2.99 -8.06
CA ASP A 7 15.91 2.04 -7.66
C ASP A 7 15.36 1.19 -6.50
N ASP A 8 14.93 -0.03 -6.81
CA ASP A 8 14.39 -0.97 -5.81
C ASP A 8 15.51 -1.88 -5.26
N GLY A 9 16.77 -1.43 -5.31
CA GLY A 9 17.94 -2.00 -4.60
C GLY A 9 18.26 -3.47 -4.85
N LYS A 10 17.58 -4.19 -5.75
CA LYS A 10 17.77 -5.64 -5.96
C LYS A 10 17.61 -6.18 -7.38
N ARG A 11 17.08 -5.43 -8.31
CA ARG A 11 17.06 -5.77 -9.74
C ARG A 11 17.07 -4.45 -10.48
N ALA A 12 18.10 -4.20 -11.28
CA ALA A 12 18.18 -3.02 -12.11
C ALA A 12 17.04 -3.03 -13.15
N ARG A 13 15.86 -2.63 -12.72
CA ARG A 13 14.81 -2.16 -13.60
C ARG A 13 15.08 -0.67 -13.78
N CYS A 14 15.84 -0.32 -14.80
CA CYS A 14 15.79 1.03 -15.31
C CYS A 14 14.38 1.21 -15.91
N VAL A 15 13.39 1.54 -15.10
CA VAL A 15 12.14 2.08 -15.60
C VAL A 15 12.42 3.55 -15.90
N ALA A 16 13.03 3.82 -17.05
CA ALA A 16 13.12 5.17 -17.54
C ALA A 16 11.72 5.59 -17.97
N ILE A 17 11.05 6.39 -17.15
CA ILE A 17 9.75 6.96 -17.50
C ILE A 17 10.01 8.11 -18.46
N PHE A 18 9.92 7.85 -19.76
CA PHE A 18 9.91 8.90 -20.76
C PHE A 18 8.48 9.35 -20.99
N PHE A 19 8.21 10.62 -20.72
CA PHE A 19 6.99 11.26 -21.17
C PHE A 19 7.04 11.45 -22.67
N PHE A 20 6.32 10.60 -23.42
CA PHE A 20 6.09 10.79 -24.84
C PHE A 20 4.72 11.45 -25.03
N PHE A 21 4.71 12.64 -25.59
CA PHE A 21 3.50 13.19 -26.19
C PHE A 21 3.36 12.56 -27.58
N ALA A 22 2.54 11.52 -27.72
CA ALA A 22 2.15 11.02 -29.02
C ALA A 22 0.90 11.79 -29.47
N PHE A 23 0.99 12.41 -30.62
CA PHE A 23 -0.15 13.04 -31.28
C PHE A 23 -0.99 11.94 -31.92
N ASP A 24 -2.22 11.75 -31.48
CA ASP A 24 -3.14 10.82 -32.11
C ASP A 24 -3.80 11.54 -33.29
N ARG A 25 -3.35 11.21 -34.50
CA ARG A 25 -3.84 11.80 -35.75
C ARG A 25 -5.34 11.54 -35.99
N SER A 26 -5.95 10.55 -35.31
CA SER A 26 -7.37 10.23 -35.49
C SER A 26 -8.29 11.06 -34.58
N THR A 27 -7.76 11.59 -33.46
CA THR A 27 -8.55 12.32 -32.46
C THR A 27 -8.09 13.74 -32.20
N ASP A 28 -7.04 14.20 -32.91
CA ASP A 28 -6.41 15.53 -32.78
C ASP A 28 -6.02 15.89 -31.34
N ARG A 29 -5.70 14.87 -30.50
CA ARG A 29 -5.37 15.03 -29.08
C ARG A 29 -3.97 14.52 -28.77
N ALA A 30 -3.22 15.33 -28.03
CA ALA A 30 -1.99 14.91 -27.39
C ALA A 30 -2.30 13.90 -26.31
N LEU A 31 -1.97 12.62 -26.51
CA LEU A 31 -2.11 11.56 -25.51
C LEU A 31 -0.79 11.44 -24.74
N ALA A 32 -0.82 11.77 -23.46
CA ALA A 32 0.32 11.51 -22.59
C ALA A 32 0.46 10.02 -22.33
N ARG A 33 1.65 9.46 -22.55
CA ARG A 33 1.97 8.03 -22.40
C ARG A 33 3.22 7.85 -21.57
N VAL A 34 3.31 6.71 -20.88
CA VAL A 34 4.50 6.28 -20.13
C VAL A 34 5.15 5.12 -20.86
N ARG A 35 6.48 5.14 -20.92
CA ARG A 35 7.31 4.09 -21.48
C ARG A 35 8.06 3.36 -20.35
N SER A 36 7.81 2.08 -20.17
CA SER A 36 8.63 1.17 -19.37
C SER A 36 9.62 0.45 -20.26
N GLN A 37 10.85 0.26 -19.79
CA GLN A 37 11.90 -0.44 -20.56
C GLN A 37 12.64 -1.45 -19.70
N GLU A 38 13.06 -2.55 -20.32
CA GLU A 38 13.85 -3.62 -19.72
C GLU A 38 14.92 -4.07 -20.74
N SER A 39 16.17 -4.25 -20.31
CA SER A 39 17.20 -4.75 -21.21
C SER A 39 16.87 -6.15 -21.73
N CYS A 40 17.02 -6.39 -23.02
CA CYS A 40 16.87 -7.72 -23.63
C CYS A 40 17.88 -8.75 -23.08
N LYS A 41 19.00 -8.29 -22.49
CA LYS A 41 20.03 -9.12 -21.86
C LYS A 41 19.70 -9.51 -20.42
N THR A 42 18.53 -9.10 -19.88
CA THR A 42 18.11 -9.45 -18.53
C THR A 42 17.92 -10.97 -18.41
N LYS A 43 18.53 -11.60 -17.38
CA LYS A 43 18.43 -13.05 -17.12
C LYS A 43 17.00 -13.55 -16.94
N HIS A 44 16.10 -12.69 -16.46
CA HIS A 44 14.70 -13.01 -16.17
C HIS A 44 13.81 -11.90 -16.73
N PRO A 45 13.52 -11.90 -18.04
CA PRO A 45 12.70 -10.88 -18.65
C PRO A 45 11.27 -10.94 -18.08
N GLN A 46 10.78 -9.82 -17.58
CA GLN A 46 9.45 -9.73 -16.96
C GLN A 46 8.49 -8.85 -17.74
N LEU A 47 9.02 -7.89 -18.52
CA LEU A 47 8.20 -6.90 -19.21
C LEU A 47 7.25 -7.53 -20.25
N LEU A 48 7.71 -8.58 -20.96
CA LEU A 48 6.85 -9.34 -21.85
C LEU A 48 5.70 -10.05 -21.11
N TYR A 49 6.02 -10.69 -19.99
CA TYR A 49 5.01 -11.34 -19.15
C TYR A 49 3.99 -10.32 -18.62
N GLU A 50 4.48 -9.21 -18.12
CA GLU A 50 3.67 -8.12 -17.60
C GLU A 50 2.75 -7.53 -18.70
N SER A 51 3.27 -7.30 -19.90
CA SER A 51 2.46 -6.80 -21.02
C SER A 51 1.32 -7.74 -21.42
N ARG A 52 1.56 -9.07 -21.36
CA ARG A 52 0.52 -10.08 -21.58
C ARG A 52 -0.55 -10.05 -20.49
N LEU A 53 -0.16 -9.85 -19.23
CA LEU A 53 -1.09 -9.71 -18.12
C LEU A 53 -1.95 -8.46 -18.24
N TYR A 54 -1.39 -7.31 -18.59
CA TYR A 54 -2.19 -6.11 -18.85
C TYR A 54 -3.24 -6.34 -19.94
N LYS A 55 -2.92 -7.10 -21.01
CA LYS A 55 -3.90 -7.45 -22.04
C LYS A 55 -5.05 -8.31 -21.50
N ILE A 56 -4.76 -9.25 -20.60
CA ILE A 56 -5.79 -10.10 -19.94
C ILE A 56 -6.66 -9.25 -18.99
N LEU A 57 -6.07 -8.28 -18.32
CA LEU A 57 -6.73 -7.40 -17.35
C LEU A 57 -7.38 -6.18 -18.01
N GLN A 58 -7.14 -5.94 -19.29
CA GLN A 58 -7.64 -4.77 -20.03
C GLN A 58 -9.15 -4.64 -19.95
N GLY A 59 -9.63 -3.40 -19.85
CA GLY A 59 -11.07 -3.06 -19.71
C GLY A 59 -11.55 -3.07 -18.26
N GLY A 60 -10.76 -3.53 -17.29
CA GLY A 60 -11.07 -3.41 -15.88
C GLY A 60 -10.92 -1.99 -15.37
N THR A 61 -11.87 -1.57 -14.53
CA THR A 61 -11.78 -0.25 -13.88
C THR A 61 -10.50 -0.16 -13.06
N GLY A 62 -9.67 0.87 -13.34
CA GLY A 62 -8.40 1.08 -12.63
C GLY A 62 -7.28 0.13 -13.08
N VAL A 63 -7.35 -0.39 -14.29
CA VAL A 63 -6.24 -1.04 -14.98
C VAL A 63 -5.86 -0.18 -16.19
N PRO A 64 -4.62 0.33 -16.28
CA PRO A 64 -4.19 1.13 -17.44
C PRO A 64 -4.11 0.27 -18.69
N ASN A 65 -4.34 0.90 -19.85
CA ASN A 65 -4.21 0.20 -21.14
C ASN A 65 -2.75 0.18 -21.58
N VAL A 66 -2.27 -0.97 -22.01
CA VAL A 66 -1.04 -1.09 -22.77
C VAL A 66 -1.33 -0.73 -24.23
N ARG A 67 -0.65 0.29 -24.71
CA ARG A 67 -0.84 0.85 -26.05
C ARG A 67 0.08 0.21 -27.06
N TRP A 68 1.28 -0.14 -26.65
CA TRP A 68 2.27 -0.78 -27.50
C TRP A 68 3.25 -1.59 -26.67
N TYR A 69 3.77 -2.66 -27.26
CA TYR A 69 4.88 -3.46 -26.73
C TYR A 69 5.74 -3.89 -27.92
N GLY A 70 7.06 -3.78 -27.79
CA GLY A 70 8.01 -4.21 -28.80
C GLY A 70 9.45 -4.10 -28.32
N VAL A 71 10.39 -4.31 -29.25
CA VAL A 71 11.83 -4.21 -29.02
C VAL A 71 12.34 -2.98 -29.76
N GLU A 72 13.13 -2.15 -29.09
CA GLU A 72 13.88 -1.05 -29.70
C GLU A 72 15.35 -1.14 -29.24
N GLY A 73 16.25 -1.44 -30.18
CA GLY A 73 17.67 -1.69 -29.89
C GLY A 73 17.82 -2.82 -28.85
N ASP A 74 18.51 -2.58 -27.78
CA ASP A 74 18.78 -3.55 -26.70
C ASP A 74 17.66 -3.62 -25.62
N TYR A 75 16.47 -3.04 -25.87
CA TYR A 75 15.44 -2.93 -24.86
C TYR A 75 14.08 -3.46 -25.30
N ASN A 76 13.45 -4.25 -24.43
CA ASN A 76 12.02 -4.47 -24.45
C ASN A 76 11.32 -3.21 -23.93
N ILE A 77 10.28 -2.76 -24.61
CA ILE A 77 9.59 -1.53 -24.32
C ILE A 77 8.09 -1.79 -24.24
N MET A 78 7.47 -1.24 -23.21
CA MET A 78 6.01 -1.22 -23.05
C MET A 78 5.55 0.22 -22.89
N VAL A 79 4.57 0.62 -23.70
CA VAL A 79 3.93 1.95 -23.65
C VAL A 79 2.51 1.79 -23.13
N MET A 80 2.16 2.56 -22.10
CA MET A 80 0.83 2.51 -21.47
C MET A 80 0.27 3.92 -21.25
N ASP A 81 -0.99 3.98 -20.82
CA ASP A 81 -1.64 5.22 -20.42
C ASP A 81 -0.82 5.90 -19.31
N LEU A 82 -0.66 7.22 -19.41
CA LEU A 82 -0.06 8.02 -18.33
C LEU A 82 -1.03 8.08 -17.15
N LEU A 83 -0.51 7.84 -15.98
CA LEU A 83 -1.23 7.95 -14.71
C LEU A 83 -0.68 9.12 -13.88
N GLY A 84 -1.38 9.44 -12.82
CA GLY A 84 -0.98 10.42 -11.82
C GLY A 84 0.01 9.86 -10.79
N PRO A 85 0.20 10.56 -9.66
CA PRO A 85 1.12 10.14 -8.60
C PRO A 85 0.67 8.83 -7.94
N SER A 86 1.65 8.09 -7.40
CA SER A 86 1.38 6.92 -6.57
C SER A 86 0.79 7.31 -5.21
N LEU A 87 0.14 6.35 -4.55
CA LEU A 87 -0.34 6.57 -3.18
C LEU A 87 0.81 6.78 -2.18
N GLU A 88 2.03 6.27 -2.45
CA GLU A 88 3.21 6.58 -1.64
C GLU A 88 3.65 8.04 -1.83
N ASP A 89 3.63 8.56 -3.08
CA ASP A 89 3.93 9.98 -3.35
C ASP A 89 2.94 10.90 -2.66
N LEU A 90 1.64 10.59 -2.76
CA LEU A 90 0.57 11.35 -2.13
C LEU A 90 0.62 11.28 -0.60
N PHE A 91 0.95 10.10 -0.06
CA PHE A 91 1.17 9.92 1.36
C PHE A 91 2.34 10.79 1.86
N ASN A 92 3.47 10.80 1.15
CA ASN A 92 4.60 11.67 1.47
C ASN A 92 4.22 13.16 1.33
N PHE A 93 3.46 13.55 0.31
CA PHE A 93 2.92 14.90 0.14
C PHE A 93 2.03 15.34 1.31
N CYS A 94 1.29 14.40 1.92
CA CYS A 94 0.46 14.61 3.11
C CYS A 94 1.23 14.41 4.43
N ASN A 95 2.55 14.61 4.44
CA ASN A 95 3.40 14.45 5.64
C ASN A 95 3.27 13.08 6.29
N ARG A 96 3.07 12.04 5.47
CA ARG A 96 2.98 10.62 5.88
C ARG A 96 1.87 10.35 6.87
N LYS A 97 0.73 10.98 6.70
CA LYS A 97 -0.48 10.70 7.48
C LYS A 97 -1.70 11.04 6.63
N LEU A 98 -2.61 10.09 6.49
CA LEU A 98 -3.90 10.30 5.84
C LEU A 98 -5.02 10.25 6.86
N SER A 99 -6.06 11.04 6.62
CA SER A 99 -7.28 11.06 7.41
C SER A 99 -8.05 9.75 7.27
N LEU A 100 -8.86 9.40 8.26
CA LEU A 100 -9.73 8.24 8.19
C LEU A 100 -10.66 8.30 6.96
N LYS A 101 -11.22 9.47 6.65
CA LYS A 101 -12.04 9.70 5.45
C LYS A 101 -11.31 9.28 4.18
N THR A 102 -10.09 9.79 3.99
CA THR A 102 -9.27 9.47 2.81
C THR A 102 -8.96 7.96 2.75
N VAL A 103 -8.56 7.34 3.87
CA VAL A 103 -8.23 5.91 3.91
C VAL A 103 -9.45 5.04 3.60
N LEU A 104 -10.64 5.40 4.08
CA LEU A 104 -11.87 4.64 3.81
C LEU A 104 -12.32 4.76 2.34
N MET A 105 -12.22 5.96 1.74
CA MET A 105 -12.48 6.12 0.30
C MET A 105 -11.51 5.33 -0.57
N LEU A 106 -10.23 5.22 -0.15
CA LEU A 106 -9.24 4.40 -0.83
C LEU A 106 -9.52 2.92 -0.63
N ALA A 107 -9.86 2.46 0.57
CA ALA A 107 -10.08 1.06 0.90
C ALA A 107 -11.13 0.41 0.00
N ASP A 108 -12.24 1.08 -0.26
CA ASP A 108 -13.30 0.61 -1.17
C ASP A 108 -12.78 0.36 -2.59
N GLN A 109 -11.97 1.30 -3.11
CA GLN A 109 -11.37 1.16 -4.43
C GLN A 109 -10.28 0.07 -4.45
N LEU A 110 -9.40 0.02 -3.45
CA LEU A 110 -8.30 -0.92 -3.39
C LEU A 110 -8.78 -2.37 -3.30
N VAL A 111 -9.78 -2.66 -2.46
CA VAL A 111 -10.43 -3.98 -2.42
C VAL A 111 -11.01 -4.34 -3.78
N SER A 112 -11.69 -3.39 -4.45
CA SER A 112 -12.28 -3.61 -5.77
C SER A 112 -11.25 -3.90 -6.86
N ARG A 113 -10.06 -3.26 -6.81
CA ARG A 113 -8.94 -3.53 -7.75
C ARG A 113 -8.38 -4.93 -7.55
N ILE A 114 -8.16 -5.32 -6.30
CA ILE A 114 -7.65 -6.67 -5.97
C ILE A 114 -8.68 -7.74 -6.36
N GLU A 115 -9.97 -7.54 -6.04
CA GLU A 115 -11.03 -8.44 -6.47
C GLU A 115 -11.05 -8.63 -7.99
N TYR A 116 -10.90 -7.55 -8.77
CA TYR A 116 -10.86 -7.63 -10.22
C TYR A 116 -9.69 -8.49 -10.71
N VAL A 117 -8.47 -8.29 -10.19
CA VAL A 117 -7.29 -9.10 -10.52
C VAL A 117 -7.54 -10.57 -10.17
N HIS A 118 -8.07 -10.85 -9.00
CA HIS A 118 -8.40 -12.21 -8.56
C HIS A 118 -9.50 -12.86 -9.42
N SER A 119 -10.47 -12.08 -9.90
CA SER A 119 -11.54 -12.57 -10.81
C SER A 119 -10.96 -13.07 -12.14
N LYS A 120 -9.84 -12.50 -12.58
CA LYS A 120 -9.09 -12.92 -13.77
C LYS A 120 -8.13 -14.09 -13.51
N SER A 121 -8.25 -14.75 -12.34
CA SER A 121 -7.45 -15.91 -11.92
C SER A 121 -5.98 -15.61 -11.62
N PHE A 122 -5.64 -14.36 -11.31
CA PHE A 122 -4.30 -13.93 -10.90
C PHE A 122 -4.30 -13.38 -9.48
N ILE A 123 -3.17 -13.50 -8.79
CA ILE A 123 -2.81 -12.79 -7.56
C ILE A 123 -1.65 -11.84 -7.87
N HIS A 124 -1.63 -10.68 -7.22
CA HIS A 124 -0.66 -9.62 -7.49
C HIS A 124 0.71 -9.89 -6.88
N ARG A 125 0.74 -10.31 -5.61
CA ARG A 125 1.92 -10.67 -4.79
C ARG A 125 2.86 -9.52 -4.41
N ASP A 126 2.56 -8.28 -4.78
CA ASP A 126 3.31 -7.10 -4.34
C ASP A 126 2.38 -5.90 -4.10
N ILE A 127 1.39 -6.10 -3.24
CA ILE A 127 0.47 -5.03 -2.82
C ILE A 127 1.23 -4.06 -1.93
N LYS A 128 1.41 -2.84 -2.42
CA LYS A 128 2.08 -1.72 -1.74
C LYS A 128 1.57 -0.38 -2.28
N PRO A 129 1.73 0.73 -1.53
CA PRO A 129 1.28 2.06 -1.96
C PRO A 129 1.85 2.50 -3.31
N ASP A 130 3.10 2.12 -3.61
CA ASP A 130 3.80 2.48 -4.87
C ASP A 130 3.12 1.89 -6.10
N ASN A 131 2.40 0.77 -5.96
CA ASN A 131 1.74 0.06 -7.05
C ASN A 131 0.28 0.49 -7.26
N PHE A 132 -0.16 1.54 -6.59
CA PHE A 132 -1.46 2.17 -6.79
C PHE A 132 -1.28 3.63 -7.17
N LEU A 133 -1.70 4.00 -8.38
CA LEU A 133 -1.58 5.34 -8.93
C LEU A 133 -2.95 5.96 -9.13
N MET A 134 -3.09 7.24 -8.81
CA MET A 134 -4.29 7.98 -9.17
C MET A 134 -4.37 8.17 -10.68
N GLY A 135 -5.57 8.34 -11.20
CA GLY A 135 -5.78 8.72 -12.60
C GLY A 135 -5.47 10.20 -12.84
N LEU A 136 -5.69 10.66 -14.06
CA LEU A 136 -5.51 12.06 -14.48
C LEU A 136 -6.81 12.65 -15.03
N GLY A 137 -6.93 13.98 -14.97
CA GLY A 137 -8.06 14.73 -15.52
C GLY A 137 -9.39 14.25 -14.94
N LYS A 138 -10.33 13.84 -15.78
CA LYS A 138 -11.66 13.34 -15.35
C LYS A 138 -11.62 12.07 -14.48
N ARG A 139 -10.48 11.35 -14.46
CA ARG A 139 -10.26 10.13 -13.66
C ARG A 139 -9.34 10.37 -12.47
N ALA A 140 -9.09 11.63 -12.08
CA ALA A 140 -8.16 11.96 -10.99
C ALA A 140 -8.55 11.38 -9.62
N ASN A 141 -9.81 10.98 -9.45
CA ASN A 141 -10.32 10.33 -8.25
C ASN A 141 -10.30 8.79 -8.31
N GLN A 142 -9.85 8.22 -9.43
CA GLN A 142 -9.80 6.77 -9.65
C GLN A 142 -8.43 6.22 -9.28
N VAL A 143 -8.39 5.19 -8.42
CA VAL A 143 -7.17 4.42 -8.15
C VAL A 143 -6.95 3.39 -9.24
N ASN A 144 -5.71 3.33 -9.77
CA ASN A 144 -5.26 2.33 -10.72
C ASN A 144 -4.23 1.41 -10.07
N ILE A 145 -4.30 0.11 -10.37
CA ILE A 145 -3.32 -0.88 -9.95
C ILE A 145 -2.34 -1.15 -11.07
N ILE A 146 -1.05 -1.20 -10.76
CA ILE A 146 0.06 -1.39 -11.70
C ILE A 146 1.08 -2.41 -11.19
N ASP A 147 2.08 -2.72 -12.03
CA ASP A 147 3.22 -3.62 -11.75
C ASP A 147 2.80 -5.06 -11.50
N PHE A 148 2.39 -5.73 -12.56
CA PHE A 148 2.06 -7.15 -12.54
C PHE A 148 3.27 -8.07 -12.76
N GLY A 149 4.48 -7.54 -12.68
CA GLY A 149 5.71 -8.31 -12.93
C GLY A 149 5.95 -9.46 -11.93
N LEU A 150 5.33 -9.42 -10.76
CA LEU A 150 5.34 -10.50 -9.78
C LEU A 150 4.03 -11.28 -9.72
N ALA A 151 3.01 -10.89 -10.50
CA ALA A 151 1.72 -11.55 -10.47
C ALA A 151 1.82 -13.02 -10.90
N LYS A 152 0.89 -13.84 -10.40
CA LYS A 152 0.87 -15.29 -10.65
C LYS A 152 -0.55 -15.78 -10.84
N LYS A 153 -0.74 -16.68 -11.81
CA LYS A 153 -1.99 -17.44 -11.92
C LYS A 153 -2.14 -18.33 -10.69
N TYR A 154 -3.25 -18.19 -9.95
CA TYR A 154 -3.54 -18.96 -8.74
C TYR A 154 -4.57 -20.06 -8.95
N ARG A 155 -5.27 -20.05 -10.08
CA ARG A 155 -6.20 -21.11 -10.48
C ARG A 155 -6.27 -21.21 -12.01
N ASP A 156 -6.66 -22.35 -12.48
CA ASP A 156 -6.98 -22.52 -13.90
C ASP A 156 -8.23 -21.70 -14.26
N PRO A 157 -8.23 -20.91 -15.34
CA PRO A 157 -9.34 -20.05 -15.69
C PRO A 157 -10.59 -20.78 -16.20
N LYS A 158 -10.44 -22.05 -16.65
CA LYS A 158 -11.56 -22.88 -17.17
C LYS A 158 -12.13 -23.79 -16.08
N THR A 159 -11.26 -24.54 -15.42
CA THR A 159 -11.67 -25.54 -14.41
C THR A 159 -11.83 -24.95 -13.02
N HIS A 160 -11.29 -23.74 -12.80
CA HIS A 160 -11.19 -23.07 -11.51
C HIS A 160 -10.40 -23.86 -10.44
N LEU A 161 -9.65 -24.88 -10.86
CA LEU A 161 -8.78 -25.64 -9.96
C LEU A 161 -7.68 -24.72 -9.43
N HIS A 162 -7.59 -24.61 -8.10
CA HIS A 162 -6.59 -23.80 -7.42
C HIS A 162 -5.21 -24.44 -7.49
N ILE A 163 -4.14 -23.62 -7.54
CA ILE A 163 -2.77 -24.14 -7.42
C ILE A 163 -2.60 -24.90 -6.11
N PRO A 164 -1.72 -25.92 -6.08
CA PRO A 164 -1.50 -26.72 -4.88
C PRO A 164 -0.83 -25.88 -3.77
N TYR A 165 -1.17 -26.19 -2.51
CA TYR A 165 -0.46 -25.69 -1.35
C TYR A 165 0.99 -26.16 -1.36
N ARG A 166 1.93 -25.25 -1.13
CA ARG A 166 3.37 -25.53 -1.07
C ARG A 166 4.01 -24.68 0.03
N GLU A 167 5.03 -25.25 0.65
CA GLU A 167 5.88 -24.57 1.64
C GLU A 167 7.30 -24.35 1.09
N ASN A 168 8.17 -23.74 1.90
CA ASN A 168 9.57 -23.47 1.57
C ASN A 168 9.75 -22.56 0.34
N LYS A 169 8.83 -21.61 0.16
CA LYS A 169 8.93 -20.59 -0.89
C LYS A 169 9.77 -19.42 -0.42
N ASN A 170 10.56 -18.88 -1.32
CA ASN A 170 11.25 -17.62 -1.06
C ASN A 170 10.26 -16.47 -0.94
N LEU A 171 10.55 -15.52 -0.05
CA LEU A 171 9.75 -14.30 0.09
C LEU A 171 9.69 -13.57 -1.26
N THR A 172 8.50 -13.41 -1.78
CA THR A 172 8.20 -12.64 -2.99
C THR A 172 7.41 -11.39 -2.62
N GLY A 173 7.73 -10.26 -3.23
CA GLY A 173 7.13 -8.97 -2.93
C GLY A 173 7.92 -8.15 -1.90
N THR A 174 7.30 -7.11 -1.39
CA THR A 174 7.89 -6.14 -0.48
C THR A 174 7.70 -6.58 0.98
N ALA A 175 8.79 -6.92 1.67
CA ALA A 175 8.76 -7.48 3.04
C ALA A 175 7.93 -6.65 4.03
N ARG A 176 7.90 -5.30 3.87
CA ARG A 176 7.11 -4.40 4.73
C ARG A 176 5.63 -4.77 4.73
N TYR A 177 5.07 -5.11 3.59
CA TYR A 177 3.64 -5.35 3.41
C TYR A 177 3.29 -6.83 3.22
N ALA A 178 4.26 -7.71 2.97
CA ALA A 178 4.04 -9.15 2.77
C ALA A 178 3.28 -9.78 3.95
N SER A 179 2.38 -10.73 3.67
CA SER A 179 1.62 -11.47 4.68
C SER A 179 2.53 -12.30 5.59
N ILE A 180 2.04 -12.70 6.76
CA ILE A 180 2.78 -13.61 7.65
C ILE A 180 3.05 -14.93 6.93
N ASN A 181 2.08 -15.49 6.22
CA ASN A 181 2.25 -16.73 5.46
C ASN A 181 3.38 -16.62 4.42
N THR A 182 3.50 -15.48 3.74
CA THR A 182 4.60 -15.23 2.80
C THR A 182 5.95 -15.19 3.49
N HIS A 183 6.04 -14.65 4.71
CA HIS A 183 7.28 -14.64 5.49
C HIS A 183 7.72 -16.04 5.94
N VAL A 184 6.78 -16.90 6.32
CA VAL A 184 7.09 -18.28 6.73
C VAL A 184 7.27 -19.24 5.55
N GLY A 185 7.20 -18.73 4.31
CA GLY A 185 7.50 -19.50 3.11
C GLY A 185 6.33 -20.31 2.57
N ILE A 186 5.10 -19.98 2.91
CA ILE A 186 3.89 -20.58 2.31
C ILE A 186 3.65 -19.93 0.95
N GLU A 187 3.21 -20.72 -0.04
CA GLU A 187 2.80 -20.24 -1.36
C GLU A 187 1.68 -19.20 -1.22
N GLN A 188 1.78 -18.09 -1.95
CA GLN A 188 0.80 -17.02 -1.88
C GLN A 188 -0.52 -17.38 -2.57
N SER A 189 -1.62 -16.91 -2.01
CA SER A 189 -2.97 -17.01 -2.56
C SER A 189 -3.72 -15.66 -2.40
N ARG A 190 -5.02 -15.65 -2.66
CA ARG A 190 -5.85 -14.42 -2.59
C ARG A 190 -5.81 -13.74 -1.22
N ARG A 191 -5.77 -14.51 -0.13
CA ARG A 191 -5.72 -14.00 1.25
C ARG A 191 -4.48 -13.15 1.52
N ASP A 192 -3.35 -13.47 0.86
CA ASP A 192 -2.07 -12.80 1.09
C ASP A 192 -2.07 -11.37 0.50
N ASP A 193 -2.67 -11.17 -0.67
CA ASP A 193 -2.86 -9.83 -1.25
C ASP A 193 -3.75 -8.95 -0.33
N LEU A 194 -4.81 -9.52 0.26
CA LEU A 194 -5.69 -8.80 1.17
C LEU A 194 -5.05 -8.51 2.54
N GLU A 195 -4.22 -9.42 3.08
CA GLU A 195 -3.47 -9.13 4.29
C GLU A 195 -2.47 -7.99 4.06
N SER A 196 -1.81 -7.99 2.90
CA SER A 196 -0.93 -6.89 2.48
C SER A 196 -1.69 -5.57 2.38
N LEU A 197 -2.92 -5.57 1.83
CA LEU A 197 -3.77 -4.38 1.81
C LEU A 197 -4.10 -3.89 3.22
N GLY A 198 -4.42 -4.77 4.15
CA GLY A 198 -4.65 -4.38 5.55
C GLY A 198 -3.46 -3.62 6.13
N TYR A 199 -2.23 -4.08 5.88
CA TYR A 199 -1.02 -3.36 6.31
C TYR A 199 -0.86 -2.01 5.61
N VAL A 200 -1.22 -1.89 4.35
CA VAL A 200 -1.20 -0.59 3.63
C VAL A 200 -2.17 0.40 4.25
N LEU A 201 -3.41 -0.02 4.56
CA LEU A 201 -4.41 0.86 5.18
C LEU A 201 -3.96 1.36 6.56
N ILE A 202 -3.43 0.47 7.40
CA ILE A 202 -2.89 0.85 8.71
C ILE A 202 -1.65 1.71 8.58
N TYR A 203 -0.78 1.48 7.60
CA TYR A 203 0.36 2.32 7.30
C TYR A 203 -0.05 3.77 6.99
N PHE A 204 -1.10 3.97 6.20
CA PHE A 204 -1.63 5.30 5.89
C PHE A 204 -2.18 6.04 7.12
N LEU A 205 -2.84 5.31 8.02
CA LEU A 205 -3.36 5.90 9.27
C LEU A 205 -2.27 6.21 10.28
N ARG A 206 -1.29 5.30 10.45
CA ARG A 206 -0.26 5.39 11.49
C ARG A 206 0.94 6.24 11.09
N GLY A 207 1.25 6.37 9.80
CA GLY A 207 2.50 6.97 9.31
C GLY A 207 3.65 5.97 9.14
N SER A 208 3.62 4.87 9.87
CA SER A 208 4.62 3.80 9.83
C SER A 208 4.07 2.48 10.37
N LEU A 209 4.79 1.38 10.12
CA LEU A 209 4.48 0.06 10.68
C LEU A 209 5.52 -0.33 11.74
N PRO A 210 5.14 -1.14 12.77
CA PRO A 210 6.02 -1.48 13.90
C PRO A 210 7.31 -2.21 13.52
N TRP A 211 7.38 -2.79 12.33
CA TRP A 211 8.54 -3.51 11.77
C TRP A 211 9.36 -2.69 10.78
N GLN A 212 9.15 -1.37 10.71
CA GLN A 212 10.00 -0.48 9.93
C GLN A 212 11.22 -0.03 10.74
N GLY A 213 12.31 0.31 10.03
CA GLY A 213 13.53 0.83 10.68
C GLY A 213 14.36 -0.21 11.42
N LEU A 214 14.00 -1.50 11.39
CA LEU A 214 14.76 -2.55 12.05
C LEU A 214 16.17 -2.68 11.43
N LYS A 215 17.20 -2.57 12.29
CA LYS A 215 18.60 -2.72 11.91
C LYS A 215 18.99 -4.22 11.88
N ALA A 216 19.71 -4.64 10.85
CA ALA A 216 20.24 -5.99 10.69
C ALA A 216 21.52 -5.94 9.84
N ALA A 217 22.45 -6.86 10.07
CA ALA A 217 23.70 -6.93 9.32
C ALA A 217 23.47 -7.48 7.90
N THR A 218 22.54 -8.43 7.75
CA THR A 218 22.23 -9.04 6.46
C THR A 218 20.77 -8.87 6.08
N LYS A 219 20.48 -8.99 4.79
CA LYS A 219 19.13 -8.97 4.27
C LYS A 219 18.25 -10.09 4.84
N LYS A 220 18.82 -11.28 4.99
CA LYS A 220 18.15 -12.44 5.58
C LYS A 220 17.73 -12.13 7.01
N GLN A 221 18.67 -11.69 7.85
CA GLN A 221 18.38 -11.26 9.22
C GLN A 221 17.34 -10.14 9.30
N LYS A 222 17.36 -9.18 8.36
CA LYS A 222 16.34 -8.14 8.30
C LYS A 222 14.95 -8.71 8.06
N TYR A 223 14.83 -9.69 7.16
CA TYR A 223 13.55 -10.33 6.88
C TYR A 223 13.06 -11.19 8.04
N GLU A 224 13.96 -11.89 8.70
CA GLU A 224 13.66 -12.67 9.92
C GLU A 224 13.12 -11.76 11.02
N LYS A 225 13.79 -10.64 11.32
CA LYS A 225 13.33 -9.66 12.30
C LYS A 225 11.97 -9.04 11.94
N ILE A 226 11.73 -8.75 10.65
CA ILE A 226 10.42 -8.25 10.20
C ILE A 226 9.34 -9.31 10.42
N SER A 227 9.62 -10.55 10.06
CA SER A 227 8.71 -11.69 10.24
C SER A 227 8.35 -11.88 11.71
N GLU A 228 9.36 -11.97 12.57
CA GLU A 228 9.19 -12.10 14.01
C GLU A 228 8.36 -10.96 14.59
N LYS A 229 8.69 -9.70 14.24
CA LYS A 229 7.94 -8.53 14.72
C LYS A 229 6.48 -8.53 14.26
N LYS A 230 6.20 -8.99 13.02
CA LYS A 230 4.81 -9.15 12.55
C LYS A 230 4.04 -10.23 13.32
N MET A 231 4.66 -11.38 13.54
CA MET A 231 4.05 -12.49 14.28
C MET A 231 3.79 -12.14 15.74
N THR A 232 4.70 -11.40 16.37
CA THR A 232 4.61 -11.01 17.78
C THR A 232 3.80 -9.75 18.03
N THR A 233 3.33 -9.06 16.98
CA THR A 233 2.46 -7.89 17.12
C THR A 233 0.99 -8.31 16.96
N PRO A 234 0.18 -8.36 18.04
CA PRO A 234 -1.25 -8.64 17.94
C PRO A 234 -1.95 -7.60 17.05
N ILE A 235 -3.02 -8.02 16.38
CA ILE A 235 -3.78 -7.12 15.49
C ILE A 235 -4.38 -5.96 16.28
N GLU A 236 -4.85 -6.21 17.47
CA GLU A 236 -5.43 -5.22 18.37
C GLU A 236 -4.41 -4.15 18.77
N VAL A 237 -3.13 -4.55 18.92
CA VAL A 237 -2.02 -3.60 19.17
C VAL A 237 -1.66 -2.84 17.89
N LEU A 238 -1.64 -3.51 16.75
CA LEU A 238 -1.38 -2.88 15.46
C LEU A 238 -2.42 -1.81 15.14
N CYS A 239 -3.69 -2.09 15.41
CA CYS A 239 -4.83 -1.23 15.12
C CYS A 239 -5.24 -0.34 16.30
N LYS A 240 -4.46 -0.29 17.39
CA LYS A 240 -4.80 0.51 18.59
C LYS A 240 -4.98 1.99 18.25
N GLY A 241 -6.11 2.55 18.66
CA GLY A 241 -6.47 3.95 18.41
C GLY A 241 -7.15 4.20 17.05
N TYR A 242 -7.47 3.15 16.31
CA TYR A 242 -8.24 3.20 15.06
C TYR A 242 -9.54 2.41 15.20
N PRO A 243 -10.54 2.64 14.33
CA PRO A 243 -11.81 1.93 14.38
C PRO A 243 -11.66 0.41 14.39
N PRO A 244 -12.52 -0.32 15.17
CA PRO A 244 -12.42 -1.78 15.32
C PRO A 244 -12.63 -2.53 14.01
N GLU A 245 -13.20 -1.93 12.99
CA GLU A 245 -13.39 -2.50 11.66
C GLU A 245 -12.06 -2.93 11.02
N PHE A 246 -10.96 -2.25 11.33
CA PHE A 246 -9.64 -2.67 10.87
C PHE A 246 -9.19 -3.98 11.53
N VAL A 247 -9.50 -4.19 12.80
CA VAL A 247 -9.27 -5.47 13.50
C VAL A 247 -10.12 -6.57 12.85
N THR A 248 -11.42 -6.31 12.67
CA THR A 248 -12.37 -7.23 12.02
C THR A 248 -11.92 -7.61 10.60
N TYR A 249 -11.42 -6.63 9.82
CA TYR A 249 -10.84 -6.88 8.51
C TYR A 249 -9.70 -7.90 8.56
N PHE A 250 -8.71 -7.70 9.44
CA PHE A 250 -7.59 -8.64 9.59
C PHE A 250 -8.04 -10.02 10.07
N GLN A 251 -8.98 -10.08 11.00
CA GLN A 251 -9.54 -11.36 11.49
C GLN A 251 -10.22 -12.11 10.35
N ALA A 252 -11.05 -11.45 9.56
CA ALA A 252 -11.71 -12.05 8.40
C ALA A 252 -10.70 -12.55 7.36
N VAL A 253 -9.68 -11.77 7.04
CA VAL A 253 -8.67 -12.14 6.03
C VAL A 253 -7.75 -13.27 6.52
N ARG A 254 -7.31 -13.23 7.78
CA ARG A 254 -6.42 -14.26 8.36
C ARG A 254 -7.12 -15.58 8.65
N SER A 255 -8.45 -15.60 8.78
CA SER A 255 -9.24 -16.83 8.93
C SER A 255 -9.37 -17.62 7.63
N LEU A 256 -9.08 -17.01 6.48
CA LEU A 256 -9.18 -17.66 5.18
C LEU A 256 -8.15 -18.79 5.05
N ARG A 257 -8.59 -19.95 4.60
CA ARG A 257 -7.72 -21.05 4.18
C ARG A 257 -7.06 -20.71 2.85
N PHE A 258 -6.06 -21.48 2.45
CA PHE A 258 -5.25 -21.24 1.26
C PHE A 258 -6.07 -21.05 -0.03
N SER A 259 -7.07 -21.88 -0.25
CA SER A 259 -7.90 -21.86 -1.46
C SER A 259 -9.23 -21.12 -1.31
N ASP A 260 -9.55 -20.60 -0.13
CA ASP A 260 -10.83 -19.95 0.13
C ASP A 260 -10.99 -18.70 -0.76
N LYS A 261 -12.22 -18.49 -1.23
CA LYS A 261 -12.61 -17.25 -1.91
C LYS A 261 -12.92 -16.20 -0.85
N PRO A 262 -12.22 -15.06 -0.83
CA PRO A 262 -12.56 -13.97 0.08
C PRO A 262 -13.95 -13.39 -0.21
N ASP A 263 -14.64 -12.97 0.83
CA ASP A 263 -15.86 -12.16 0.68
C ASP A 263 -15.49 -10.68 0.55
N TYR A 264 -15.16 -10.27 -0.67
CA TYR A 264 -14.80 -8.88 -0.97
C TYR A 264 -15.93 -7.90 -0.68
N SER A 265 -17.19 -8.34 -0.85
CA SER A 265 -18.38 -7.53 -0.59
C SER A 265 -18.48 -7.21 0.90
N TYR A 266 -18.26 -8.19 1.75
CA TYR A 266 -18.19 -8.01 3.19
C TYR A 266 -17.05 -7.08 3.61
N LEU A 267 -15.83 -7.27 3.06
CA LEU A 267 -14.70 -6.42 3.37
C LEU A 267 -14.94 -4.95 2.98
N ARG A 268 -15.56 -4.70 1.82
CA ARG A 268 -15.97 -3.35 1.45
C ARG A 268 -17.06 -2.81 2.36
N LYS A 269 -18.05 -3.65 2.71
CA LYS A 269 -19.16 -3.25 3.58
C LYS A 269 -18.66 -2.78 4.95
N LEU A 270 -17.68 -3.45 5.55
CA LEU A 270 -17.06 -3.02 6.82
C LEU A 270 -16.64 -1.55 6.78
N PHE A 271 -15.92 -1.16 5.72
CA PHE A 271 -15.42 0.21 5.58
C PHE A 271 -16.49 1.20 5.12
N ARG A 272 -17.48 0.78 4.34
CA ARG A 272 -18.61 1.62 3.95
C ARG A 272 -19.54 1.94 5.12
N ASP A 273 -19.84 0.95 5.95
CA ASP A 273 -20.66 1.15 7.14
C ASP A 273 -19.96 2.08 8.13
N LEU A 274 -18.64 1.91 8.32
CA LEU A 274 -17.82 2.84 9.09
C LEU A 274 -17.86 4.25 8.51
N PHE A 275 -17.68 4.40 7.20
CA PHE A 275 -17.70 5.69 6.50
C PHE A 275 -19.02 6.45 6.72
N ILE A 276 -20.15 5.74 6.66
CA ILE A 276 -21.49 6.29 6.91
C ILE A 276 -21.65 6.66 8.39
N ARG A 277 -21.20 5.79 9.30
CA ARG A 277 -21.29 6.04 10.76
C ARG A 277 -20.50 7.28 11.20
N GLU A 278 -19.35 7.52 10.57
CA GLU A 278 -18.55 8.73 10.81
C GLU A 278 -19.12 9.99 10.14
N GLY A 279 -20.26 9.90 9.46
CA GLY A 279 -20.94 11.03 8.80
C GLY A 279 -20.22 11.55 7.55
N TYR A 280 -19.31 10.77 6.96
CA TYR A 280 -18.59 11.19 5.77
C TYR A 280 -19.45 11.10 4.51
N GLN A 281 -19.09 11.90 3.50
CA GLN A 281 -19.68 11.89 2.18
C GLN A 281 -18.67 11.46 1.12
N TYR A 282 -19.10 10.68 0.13
CA TYR A 282 -18.30 10.23 -1.01
C TYR A 282 -18.14 11.35 -2.04
N ASP A 283 -17.44 12.41 -1.65
CA ASP A 283 -17.17 13.58 -2.49
C ASP A 283 -15.83 13.49 -3.25
N TYR A 284 -15.05 12.43 -3.01
CA TYR A 284 -13.70 12.24 -3.54
C TYR A 284 -12.72 13.38 -3.23
N VAL A 285 -13.01 14.16 -2.19
CA VAL A 285 -12.11 15.18 -1.67
C VAL A 285 -11.11 14.51 -0.73
N PHE A 286 -9.97 14.16 -1.27
CA PHE A 286 -8.87 13.54 -0.53
C PHE A 286 -8.00 14.60 0.17
N ASP A 287 -7.21 14.19 1.16
CA ASP A 287 -6.32 15.09 1.92
C ASP A 287 -5.37 15.89 1.03
N TRP A 288 -4.79 15.27 0.01
CA TRP A 288 -3.92 15.95 -0.96
C TRP A 288 -4.65 16.97 -1.82
N THR A 289 -5.95 16.79 -2.05
CA THR A 289 -6.78 17.75 -2.77
C THR A 289 -6.93 19.02 -1.94
N ILE A 290 -7.20 18.88 -0.65
CA ILE A 290 -7.32 19.97 0.32
C ILE A 290 -6.00 20.74 0.43
N LEU A 291 -4.89 20.01 0.65
CA LEU A 291 -3.55 20.59 0.79
C LEU A 291 -3.14 21.37 -0.46
N LYS A 292 -3.37 20.80 -1.65
CA LYS A 292 -3.06 21.47 -2.92
C LYS A 292 -3.86 22.77 -3.06
N TYR A 293 -5.13 22.76 -2.73
CA TYR A 293 -5.98 23.95 -2.77
C TYR A 293 -5.49 25.03 -1.81
N GLN A 294 -5.13 24.67 -0.57
CA GLN A 294 -4.57 25.58 0.43
C GLN A 294 -3.25 26.20 -0.05
N GLN A 295 -2.35 25.41 -0.63
CA GLN A 295 -1.10 25.91 -1.20
C GLN A 295 -1.34 26.88 -2.34
N THR A 296 -2.29 26.62 -3.23
CA THR A 296 -2.63 27.53 -4.33
C THR A 296 -3.18 28.86 -3.80
N GLN A 297 -4.05 28.84 -2.79
CA GLN A 297 -4.56 30.06 -2.17
C GLN A 297 -3.48 30.87 -1.46
N ALA A 298 -2.52 30.22 -0.81
CA ALA A 298 -1.39 30.90 -0.16
C ALA A 298 -0.51 31.66 -1.17
N LEU A 299 -0.33 31.07 -2.37
CA LEU A 299 0.46 31.68 -3.45
C LEU A 299 -0.27 32.85 -4.17
N THR A 300 -1.60 32.86 -4.11
CA THR A 300 -2.42 33.92 -4.78
C THR A 300 -2.79 35.05 -3.87
N ARG A 301 -2.45 35.04 -2.58
CA ARG A 301 -2.61 36.21 -1.71
C ARG A 301 -1.66 37.35 -2.18
N PRO A 302 -2.18 38.54 -2.53
CA PRO A 302 -1.32 39.66 -2.88
C PRO A 302 -0.48 40.05 -1.66
N THR A 303 0.83 40.08 -1.81
CA THR A 303 1.74 40.77 -0.88
C THR A 303 1.60 42.26 -1.13
N GLY A 304 0.47 42.82 -0.73
CA GLY A 304 0.16 44.22 -0.91
C GLY A 304 -0.35 44.83 0.39
N ALA A 305 0.59 45.15 1.29
CA ALA A 305 0.40 46.24 2.25
C ALA A 305 1.73 46.98 2.32
N GLY A 306 1.89 47.91 1.39
CA GLY A 306 2.90 48.93 1.48
C GLY A 306 2.75 49.66 2.82
N HIS A 307 3.85 49.73 3.51
CA HIS A 307 4.06 50.60 4.67
C HIS A 307 3.94 52.06 4.20
N SER A 308 2.77 52.67 4.39
CA SER A 308 2.66 54.12 4.41
C SER A 308 2.92 54.59 5.84
N GLN A 309 4.11 55.18 6.03
CA GLN A 309 4.39 56.00 7.22
C GLN A 309 3.42 57.17 7.29
N PRO A 310 2.85 57.46 8.46
CA PRO A 310 2.25 58.78 8.69
C PRO A 310 3.34 59.74 9.11
N THR A 311 3.53 60.82 8.33
CA THR A 311 4.26 62.00 8.69
C THR A 311 3.60 62.70 9.88
N ALA A 312 4.44 63.15 10.81
CA ALA A 312 4.09 63.92 11.98
C ALA A 312 3.53 65.32 11.62
N GLY A 313 2.46 65.71 12.29
CA GLY A 313 1.97 67.11 12.36
C GLY A 313 1.34 67.32 13.72
N ALA A 314 1.90 68.31 14.46
CA ALA A 314 1.64 68.61 15.85
C ALA A 314 0.32 69.33 16.10
N SER A 315 -0.16 69.20 17.33
CA SER A 315 -0.65 70.17 18.29
C SER A 315 -2.00 69.85 18.91
N GLY A 316 -2.03 69.91 20.23
CA GLY A 316 -3.07 70.56 21.03
C GLY A 316 -3.95 69.72 21.96
N GLU A 317 -3.56 69.73 23.25
CA GLU A 317 -4.40 69.91 24.46
C GLU A 317 -5.39 68.85 24.95
N GLN A 318 -5.04 68.31 26.09
CA GLN A 318 -5.72 68.26 27.41
C GLN A 318 -6.99 67.41 27.56
N GLY A 319 -6.95 66.53 28.58
CA GLY A 319 -8.10 65.95 29.22
C GLY A 319 -7.92 64.54 29.79
N GLU A 320 -7.35 64.44 31.00
CA GLU A 320 -7.46 63.29 31.88
C GLU A 320 -8.75 63.36 32.73
N PRO A 321 -9.08 62.37 33.61
CA PRO A 321 -8.87 60.91 33.64
C PRO A 321 -10.18 60.12 33.98
N THR A 322 -10.16 58.81 33.95
CA THR A 322 -10.57 57.91 35.06
C THR A 322 -10.63 56.42 34.65
N THR A 323 -9.82 55.70 35.37
CA THR A 323 -9.97 54.35 35.99
C THR A 323 -10.98 53.35 35.45
N ALA A 324 -10.49 52.14 35.10
CA ALA A 324 -10.84 50.91 35.81
C ALA A 324 -10.01 49.69 35.34
N LEU A 325 -9.42 49.08 36.33
CA LEU A 325 -8.71 47.80 36.37
C LEU A 325 -9.50 46.64 35.81
N ARG A 326 -8.82 45.66 35.10
CA ARG A 326 -8.98 44.24 35.45
C ARG A 326 -7.85 43.36 34.83
N ARG A 327 -7.03 42.98 35.71
CA ARG A 327 -6.17 41.79 35.99
C ARG A 327 -6.05 40.72 34.93
N GLN A 328 -4.80 40.44 34.56
CA GLN A 328 -4.25 39.16 34.11
C GLN A 328 -4.07 38.22 35.31
N PRO A 329 -4.05 36.91 35.14
CA PRO A 329 -3.31 36.03 36.02
C PRO A 329 -2.08 35.44 35.35
N THR A 330 -1.02 35.53 36.09
CA THR A 330 0.33 35.05 35.88
C THR A 330 0.48 33.55 36.03
N LEU A 331 1.43 33.02 35.30
CA LEU A 331 2.07 31.70 35.46
C LEU A 331 2.76 31.59 36.82
N ASP A 332 2.62 30.46 37.48
CA ASP A 332 3.57 30.00 38.50
C ASP A 332 4.11 28.61 38.18
N ARG A 333 5.45 28.58 38.09
CA ARG A 333 6.30 27.37 38.20
C ARG A 333 6.42 27.04 39.67
N ASN A 334 6.31 25.78 40.07
CA ASN A 334 7.27 25.23 41.01
C ASN A 334 7.35 23.69 40.97
N ALA A 335 8.56 23.25 41.18
CA ALA A 335 9.04 21.88 41.22
C ALA A 335 8.92 21.26 42.61
N SER A 336 8.84 19.94 42.68
CA SER A 336 9.58 19.10 43.65
C SER A 336 9.31 17.61 43.41
N ARG A 337 10.34 16.89 43.07
CA ARG A 337 11.12 15.91 43.85
C ARG A 337 10.30 14.79 44.53
N GLY A 338 10.52 13.58 44.03
CA GLY A 338 11.01 12.45 44.82
C GLY A 338 9.99 11.46 45.33
N THR A 339 10.02 10.26 44.85
CA THR A 339 10.42 9.09 45.68
C THR A 339 10.45 7.81 44.79
N ARG A 340 11.59 7.12 44.86
CA ARG A 340 11.77 5.73 44.47
C ARG A 340 10.96 4.84 45.40
N MET A 341 10.24 3.87 44.84
CA MET A 341 10.06 2.56 45.50
C MET A 341 10.09 1.45 44.45
N ALA A 342 10.92 0.48 44.73
CA ALA A 342 11.09 -0.75 44.03
C ALA A 342 9.88 -1.67 44.28
N GLU A 343 9.38 -2.30 43.23
CA GLU A 343 8.57 -3.51 43.38
C GLU A 343 8.99 -4.59 42.42
N LYS A 344 9.04 -5.77 42.97
CA LYS A 344 9.71 -6.99 42.58
C LYS A 344 9.03 -7.67 41.38
N ASP A 345 9.88 -8.37 40.64
CA ASP A 345 9.58 -9.38 39.64
C ASP A 345 8.49 -10.38 40.10
N VAL A 346 7.46 -10.53 39.24
CA VAL A 346 6.71 -11.78 39.15
C VAL A 346 6.65 -12.13 37.66
N ALA A 347 7.57 -12.99 37.24
CA ALA A 347 7.53 -13.68 35.97
C ALA A 347 6.35 -14.63 35.96
N VAL A 348 5.36 -14.39 35.11
CA VAL A 348 4.36 -15.38 34.74
C VAL A 348 4.62 -15.82 33.30
N ASP A 349 5.18 -17.00 33.22
CA ASP A 349 5.41 -17.78 32.02
C ASP A 349 4.09 -18.02 31.26
N ARG A 350 3.91 -17.39 30.09
CA ARG A 350 2.80 -17.60 29.16
C ARG A 350 3.23 -18.08 27.78
N THR A 351 4.35 -18.75 27.70
CA THR A 351 4.90 -19.24 26.41
C THR A 351 4.39 -20.63 25.99
N THR A 352 3.51 -21.27 26.73
CA THR A 352 3.13 -22.69 26.48
C THR A 352 1.80 -22.91 25.77
N SER A 353 1.00 -21.89 25.45
CA SER A 353 -0.32 -22.11 24.82
C SER A 353 -0.34 -21.98 23.28
N PHE A 354 0.65 -21.32 22.66
CA PHE A 354 0.64 -21.10 21.21
C PHE A 354 1.33 -22.20 20.40
N THR A 355 2.30 -22.89 20.98
CA THR A 355 2.97 -24.05 20.36
C THR A 355 2.07 -25.27 20.29
N ARG A 356 1.12 -25.43 21.23
CA ARG A 356 0.18 -26.58 21.23
C ARG A 356 -0.88 -26.55 20.13
N ALA A 357 -1.23 -25.39 19.61
CA ALA A 357 -2.17 -25.27 18.50
C ALA A 357 -1.54 -25.63 17.14
N TYR A 358 -0.23 -25.38 16.99
CA TYR A 358 0.53 -25.66 15.76
C TYR A 358 0.87 -27.16 15.63
N ASP A 359 1.15 -27.85 16.74
CA ASP A 359 1.47 -29.28 16.75
C ASP A 359 0.22 -30.18 16.58
N ARG A 360 -0.99 -29.69 16.88
CA ARG A 360 -2.23 -30.46 16.65
C ARG A 360 -2.62 -30.58 15.17
N GLN A 361 -2.11 -29.75 14.31
CA GLN A 361 -2.28 -29.90 12.84
C GLN A 361 -1.26 -30.85 12.21
N ARG A 362 -0.18 -31.20 12.92
CA ARG A 362 0.88 -32.10 12.45
C ARG A 362 0.64 -33.56 12.74
N SER A 363 -0.27 -33.94 13.65
CA SER A 363 -0.48 -35.32 14.12
C SER A 363 -1.64 -36.06 13.47
N GLY A 364 -2.21 -35.51 12.38
CA GLY A 364 -3.39 -36.09 11.72
C GLY A 364 -3.14 -36.88 10.43
N SER A 365 -1.90 -37.19 10.08
CA SER A 365 -1.61 -37.97 8.86
C SER A 365 -0.96 -39.30 9.24
N ARG A 366 -1.73 -40.36 9.28
CA ARG A 366 -1.23 -41.76 9.33
C ARG A 366 -0.59 -42.11 7.97
N PRO A 367 0.54 -42.81 7.94
CA PRO A 367 1.16 -43.25 6.69
C PRO A 367 0.40 -44.48 6.14
N LEU A 368 0.01 -44.39 4.88
CA LEU A 368 -0.38 -45.55 4.09
C LEU A 368 0.83 -46.07 3.31
N THR A 369 1.03 -47.32 3.45
CA THR A 369 2.07 -48.20 2.97
C THR A 369 2.35 -48.11 1.46
N SER A 370 3.63 -48.30 1.17
CA SER A 370 4.30 -48.60 -0.09
C SER A 370 3.52 -49.46 -1.09
N ARG A 371 3.49 -49.03 -2.34
CA ARG A 371 3.56 -49.92 -3.50
C ARG A 371 4.48 -49.32 -4.55
N LYS A 372 5.42 -50.18 -4.96
CA LYS A 372 6.40 -49.95 -6.00
C LYS A 372 5.75 -50.04 -7.39
N GLU A 373 6.51 -49.50 -8.36
CA GLU A 373 6.60 -49.82 -9.77
C GLU A 373 5.84 -48.95 -10.75
N GLY A 374 6.67 -48.42 -11.69
CA GLY A 374 6.31 -48.10 -13.04
C GLY A 374 7.06 -46.89 -13.60
N ASP A 375 8.30 -47.11 -14.09
CA ASP A 375 8.97 -46.21 -15.05
C ASP A 375 8.06 -45.97 -16.24
N TYR A 376 7.90 -44.70 -16.63
CA TYR A 376 7.74 -44.29 -18.03
C TYR A 376 8.33 -42.90 -18.22
N ASP A 377 9.46 -42.91 -18.92
CA ASP A 377 10.10 -41.86 -19.65
C ASP A 377 9.19 -41.40 -20.79
N ASP A 378 8.88 -40.15 -20.94
CA ASP A 378 8.65 -39.58 -22.24
C ASP A 378 8.81 -38.03 -22.17
N GLY A 379 9.92 -37.62 -22.80
CA GLY A 379 10.18 -36.21 -23.10
C GLY A 379 9.30 -35.73 -24.24
N ARG A 380 8.71 -34.53 -24.06
CA ARG A 380 8.46 -33.62 -25.21
C ARG A 380 8.35 -32.17 -24.72
N ALA A 381 9.27 -31.39 -25.18
CA ALA A 381 9.24 -29.94 -25.24
C ALA A 381 8.03 -29.46 -26.05
N TYR A 382 7.39 -28.38 -25.57
CA TYR A 382 6.63 -27.48 -26.43
C TYR A 382 7.00 -26.02 -26.15
N GLN A 383 7.32 -25.39 -27.25
CA GLN A 383 7.67 -24.02 -27.57
C GLN A 383 6.77 -22.94 -26.92
#